data_20c4e9e47676117a75f185b5bf8f43ee
#
_entry.id   20c4e9e47676117a75f185b5bf8f43ee
#
_cell.length_a   1.000
_cell.length_b   1.000
_cell.length_c   1.000
_cell.angle_alpha   90.00
_cell.angle_beta   90.00
_cell.angle_gamma   90.00
#
_symmetry.space_group_name_H-M   'P 1'
#
loop_
_entity.id
_entity.type
_entity.pdbx_description
1 polymer ?
#
loop_
_entity_poly.entity_id
_entity_poly.type
_entity_poly.pdbx_seq_one_letter_code
_entity_poly.pdbx_strand_id
1 'polypeptide(L)'
;MRILAIVLFTVKNCFVNVDPHKFHGKDIPHIKLDPKMTIEDLVDVFANSGYNGRQLGDAAKLYAKMISEDATICLTVSGAMTPVGFGGIIKTLIERGFVDWIVTTGANVYHEDHFAWGLPVKQGSFDVDDMKLYENEIVRIRDVYIKFKETLEAEDMLIQKMFGEDFPDTPFTTAEFCNMMGKISKEKAKYPEKSFITTAYEYDVPVYISTIKDSSLALNLAVHRLKGKIYNLDFVREIIEQAAILYGSKKSGILELGGGVPKNTAQQTGPMLDQILRRNDGGQDYVIQITDARPDTGGLSGATLQEGKSWGKVQDAHHGMITVYADATIAFPILALYVLSNQKKRKPKRLYRQLDKLYEKLSNDYFKNPANKARRLKKKN
;
A
#
# COMPACT_ATOMS: atom_id res chain seq x y z
N MET A 1 -29.36 -29.20 -49.96
CA MET A 1 -28.72 -30.12 -49.02
C MET A 1 -27.17 -30.05 -48.98
N ARG A 2 -26.45 -29.67 -50.05
CA ARG A 2 -24.96 -29.61 -50.02
C ARG A 2 -24.35 -28.42 -49.31
N ILE A 3 -25.04 -27.28 -49.20
CA ILE A 3 -24.54 -26.06 -48.52
C ILE A 3 -24.61 -26.19 -47.00
N LEU A 4 -25.62 -26.87 -46.46
CA LEU A 4 -25.73 -27.10 -45.01
C LEU A 4 -24.66 -28.05 -44.45
N ALA A 5 -24.20 -29.00 -45.26
CA ALA A 5 -23.14 -29.93 -44.85
C ALA A 5 -21.76 -29.29 -44.79
N ILE A 6 -21.48 -28.29 -45.65
CA ILE A 6 -20.20 -27.57 -45.65
C ILE A 6 -20.10 -26.64 -44.44
N VAL A 7 -21.20 -25.96 -44.05
CA VAL A 7 -21.21 -25.08 -42.87
C VAL A 7 -21.03 -25.88 -41.57
N LEU A 8 -21.64 -27.05 -41.46
CA LEU A 8 -21.47 -27.93 -40.30
C LEU A 8 -20.07 -28.55 -40.19
N PHE A 9 -19.40 -28.76 -41.33
CA PHE A 9 -18.02 -29.32 -41.36
C PHE A 9 -16.97 -28.26 -41.00
N THR A 10 -17.21 -26.99 -41.38
CA THR A 10 -16.30 -25.85 -41.07
C THR A 10 -16.36 -25.45 -39.61
N VAL A 11 -17.54 -25.57 -38.98
CA VAL A 11 -17.70 -25.23 -37.53
C VAL A 11 -17.09 -26.31 -36.64
N LYS A 12 -17.08 -27.60 -37.05
CA LYS A 12 -16.46 -28.68 -36.27
C LYS A 12 -14.94 -28.61 -36.18
N ASN A 13 -14.27 -27.98 -37.13
CA ASN A 13 -12.81 -27.88 -37.15
C ASN A 13 -12.25 -26.63 -36.45
N CYS A 14 -13.10 -25.72 -35.95
CA CYS A 14 -12.68 -24.58 -35.16
C CYS A 14 -12.68 -24.79 -33.62
N PHE A 15 -13.21 -25.92 -33.16
CA PHE A 15 -13.03 -26.30 -31.76
C PHE A 15 -11.67 -26.99 -31.58
N VAL A 16 -10.70 -26.26 -31.06
CA VAL A 16 -9.48 -26.87 -30.52
C VAL A 16 -9.94 -27.95 -29.54
N ASN A 17 -9.49 -29.16 -29.77
CA ASN A 17 -9.83 -30.33 -28.95
C ASN A 17 -9.14 -30.14 -27.59
N VAL A 18 -9.72 -29.32 -26.72
CA VAL A 18 -9.21 -29.09 -25.37
C VAL A 18 -9.80 -30.19 -24.50
N ASP A 19 -8.92 -30.94 -23.85
CA ASP A 19 -9.32 -31.98 -22.89
C ASP A 19 -10.22 -31.37 -21.82
N PRO A 20 -11.50 -31.77 -21.72
CA PRO A 20 -12.43 -31.22 -20.73
C PRO A 20 -11.94 -31.35 -19.28
N HIS A 21 -11.13 -32.37 -18.98
CA HIS A 21 -10.57 -32.58 -17.64
C HIS A 21 -9.60 -31.49 -17.20
N LYS A 22 -9.05 -30.69 -18.12
CA LYS A 22 -8.22 -29.53 -17.80
C LYS A 22 -9.00 -28.40 -17.12
N PHE A 23 -10.32 -28.40 -17.24
CA PHE A 23 -11.20 -27.38 -16.62
C PHE A 23 -11.82 -27.85 -15.30
N HIS A 24 -11.58 -29.10 -14.89
CA HIS A 24 -12.11 -29.65 -13.65
C HIS A 24 -11.21 -29.23 -12.47
N GLY A 25 -11.73 -28.32 -11.64
CA GLY A 25 -11.13 -28.00 -10.35
C GLY A 25 -11.54 -29.00 -9.27
N LYS A 26 -11.26 -28.65 -8.01
CA LYS A 26 -11.75 -29.39 -6.84
C LYS A 26 -13.25 -29.19 -6.68
N ASP A 27 -13.94 -30.21 -6.15
CA ASP A 27 -15.34 -30.08 -5.77
C ASP A 27 -15.51 -28.98 -4.71
N ILE A 28 -16.59 -28.19 -4.85
CA ILE A 28 -16.94 -27.21 -3.84
C ILE A 28 -17.70 -27.94 -2.72
N PRO A 29 -17.18 -27.97 -1.48
CA PRO A 29 -17.85 -28.63 -0.38
C PRO A 29 -19.10 -27.87 0.04
N HIS A 30 -20.10 -28.60 0.57
CA HIS A 30 -21.23 -27.96 1.25
C HIS A 30 -20.73 -27.33 2.56
N ILE A 31 -20.75 -26.01 2.63
CA ILE A 31 -20.20 -25.23 3.75
C ILE A 31 -21.04 -25.50 5.02
N LYS A 32 -20.34 -25.92 6.08
CA LYS A 32 -20.89 -26.01 7.44
C LYS A 32 -20.07 -25.11 8.34
N LEU A 33 -20.76 -24.29 9.13
CA LEU A 33 -20.11 -23.42 10.11
C LEU A 33 -20.21 -24.07 11.48
N ASP A 34 -19.10 -24.08 12.24
CA ASP A 34 -19.04 -24.47 13.62
C ASP A 34 -18.73 -23.24 14.49
N PRO A 35 -19.46 -23.01 15.60
CA PRO A 35 -19.22 -21.87 16.50
C PRO A 35 -17.80 -21.81 17.09
N LYS A 36 -17.03 -22.90 17.03
CA LYS A 36 -15.65 -22.98 17.51
C LYS A 36 -14.59 -22.73 16.42
N MET A 37 -15.02 -22.41 15.20
CA MET A 37 -14.10 -22.12 14.10
C MET A 37 -13.14 -20.99 14.47
N THR A 38 -11.88 -21.19 14.12
CA THR A 38 -10.82 -20.19 14.18
C THR A 38 -10.83 -19.31 12.92
N ILE A 39 -9.99 -18.30 12.88
CA ILE A 39 -9.80 -17.49 11.66
C ILE A 39 -9.20 -18.35 10.53
N GLU A 40 -8.37 -19.33 10.85
CA GLU A 40 -7.80 -20.28 9.92
C GLU A 40 -8.88 -21.11 9.24
N ASP A 41 -9.80 -21.67 10.05
CA ASP A 41 -10.93 -22.43 9.55
C ASP A 41 -11.82 -21.59 8.65
N LEU A 42 -12.09 -20.33 9.01
CA LEU A 42 -12.88 -19.40 8.21
C LEU A 42 -12.21 -19.11 6.85
N VAL A 43 -10.90 -18.85 6.85
CA VAL A 43 -10.13 -18.62 5.62
C VAL A 43 -10.11 -19.88 4.75
N ASP A 44 -10.05 -21.07 5.33
CA ASP A 44 -10.14 -22.33 4.60
C ASP A 44 -11.53 -22.54 3.99
N VAL A 45 -12.61 -22.17 4.69
CA VAL A 45 -13.97 -22.15 4.14
C VAL A 45 -14.02 -21.22 2.93
N PHE A 46 -13.47 -20.03 3.03
CA PHE A 46 -13.40 -19.08 1.90
C PHE A 46 -12.60 -19.64 0.72
N ALA A 47 -11.40 -20.16 0.94
CA ALA A 47 -10.53 -20.70 -0.10
C ALA A 47 -11.14 -21.92 -0.85
N ASN A 48 -11.98 -22.69 -0.17
CA ASN A 48 -12.66 -23.85 -0.76
C ASN A 48 -14.06 -23.50 -1.34
N SER A 49 -14.47 -22.24 -1.30
CA SER A 49 -15.74 -21.75 -1.84
C SER A 49 -15.59 -21.24 -3.29
N GLY A 50 -16.29 -20.17 -3.64
CA GLY A 50 -16.23 -19.50 -4.94
C GLY A 50 -16.23 -17.97 -4.81
N TYR A 51 -16.17 -17.30 -5.98
CA TYR A 51 -16.25 -15.83 -6.10
C TYR A 51 -15.20 -15.10 -5.25
N ASN A 52 -15.57 -13.94 -4.71
CA ASN A 52 -14.66 -13.11 -3.89
C ASN A 52 -14.31 -13.77 -2.55
N GLY A 53 -15.13 -14.67 -2.02
CA GLY A 53 -14.78 -15.48 -0.86
C GLY A 53 -13.52 -16.31 -1.11
N ARG A 54 -13.49 -17.03 -2.24
CA ARG A 54 -12.29 -17.79 -2.65
C ARG A 54 -11.09 -16.86 -2.83
N GLN A 55 -11.27 -15.72 -3.51
CA GLN A 55 -10.17 -14.77 -3.72
C GLN A 55 -9.62 -14.25 -2.39
N LEU A 56 -10.47 -14.00 -1.38
CA LEU A 56 -10.01 -13.58 -0.05
C LEU A 56 -9.22 -14.69 0.67
N GLY A 57 -9.72 -15.93 0.63
CA GLY A 57 -9.01 -17.08 1.19
C GLY A 57 -7.65 -17.31 0.54
N ASP A 58 -7.60 -17.27 -0.79
CA ASP A 58 -6.37 -17.42 -1.55
C ASP A 58 -5.40 -16.25 -1.30
N ALA A 59 -5.91 -15.01 -1.19
CA ALA A 59 -5.11 -13.83 -0.85
C ALA A 59 -4.48 -13.95 0.53
N ALA A 60 -5.21 -14.44 1.53
CA ALA A 60 -4.67 -14.66 2.87
C ALA A 60 -3.53 -15.71 2.86
N LYS A 61 -3.70 -16.80 2.09
CA LYS A 61 -2.66 -17.82 1.89
C LYS A 61 -1.46 -17.30 1.10
N LEU A 62 -1.70 -16.46 0.08
CA LEU A 62 -0.62 -15.82 -0.65
C LEU A 62 0.19 -14.85 0.24
N TYR A 63 -0.48 -14.07 1.10
CA TYR A 63 0.23 -13.21 2.05
C TYR A 63 1.07 -14.02 3.05
N ALA A 64 0.54 -15.12 3.57
CA ALA A 64 1.31 -16.04 4.40
C ALA A 64 2.52 -16.62 3.66
N LYS A 65 2.37 -16.95 2.37
CA LYS A 65 3.48 -17.40 1.50
C LYS A 65 4.54 -16.31 1.35
N MET A 66 4.14 -15.06 1.08
CA MET A 66 5.08 -13.92 1.00
C MET A 66 5.92 -13.79 2.26
N ILE A 67 5.30 -13.95 3.43
CA ILE A 67 5.98 -13.88 4.73
C ILE A 67 6.93 -15.07 4.91
N SER A 68 6.49 -16.29 4.63
CA SER A 68 7.30 -17.52 4.80
C SER A 68 8.51 -17.59 3.86
N GLU A 69 8.41 -16.99 2.68
CA GLU A 69 9.50 -16.90 1.70
C GLU A 69 10.41 -15.68 1.92
N ASP A 70 10.22 -14.96 3.01
CA ASP A 70 10.96 -13.75 3.37
C ASP A 70 10.95 -12.67 2.27
N ALA A 71 9.84 -12.54 1.56
CA ALA A 71 9.67 -11.48 0.57
C ALA A 71 9.79 -10.08 1.22
N THR A 72 10.29 -9.11 0.48
CA THR A 72 10.25 -7.68 0.88
C THR A 72 8.85 -7.14 0.56
N ILE A 73 8.07 -6.86 1.59
CA ILE A 73 6.64 -6.60 1.46
C ILE A 73 6.34 -5.11 1.57
N CYS A 74 5.74 -4.58 0.50
CA CYS A 74 5.11 -3.26 0.48
C CYS A 74 3.66 -3.35 0.93
N LEU A 75 3.22 -2.42 1.76
CA LEU A 75 1.81 -2.15 2.00
C LEU A 75 1.44 -0.83 1.33
N THR A 76 0.46 -0.83 0.43
CA THR A 76 -0.10 0.42 -0.08
C THR A 76 -1.47 0.70 0.53
N VAL A 77 -1.68 1.93 0.98
CA VAL A 77 -2.94 2.33 1.65
C VAL A 77 -3.50 3.56 0.98
N SER A 78 -4.60 3.40 0.28
CA SER A 78 -5.30 4.48 -0.43
C SER A 78 -6.41 5.09 0.44
N GLY A 79 -6.92 6.24 0.02
CA GLY A 79 -8.00 6.93 0.73
C GLY A 79 -7.59 7.43 2.11
N ALA A 80 -8.48 7.29 3.09
CA ALA A 80 -8.28 7.65 4.49
C ALA A 80 -8.79 6.50 5.38
N MET A 81 -7.95 5.50 5.62
CA MET A 81 -8.30 4.30 6.40
C MET A 81 -7.88 4.39 7.87
N THR A 82 -6.99 5.32 8.20
CA THR A 82 -6.55 5.50 9.59
C THR A 82 -7.60 6.12 10.50
N PRO A 83 -8.51 7.01 10.04
CA PRO A 83 -9.60 7.51 10.89
C PRO A 83 -10.50 6.42 11.50
N VAL A 84 -10.58 5.25 10.84
CA VAL A 84 -11.35 4.09 11.35
C VAL A 84 -10.50 3.14 12.22
N GLY A 85 -9.30 3.58 12.64
CA GLY A 85 -8.44 2.82 13.55
C GLY A 85 -7.50 1.80 12.87
N PHE A 86 -7.38 1.79 11.54
CA PHE A 86 -6.58 0.80 10.83
C PHE A 86 -5.07 0.96 11.02
N GLY A 87 -4.62 2.10 11.52
CA GLY A 87 -3.25 2.26 11.97
C GLY A 87 -2.81 1.21 12.98
N GLY A 88 -3.71 0.76 13.87
CA GLY A 88 -3.43 -0.31 14.81
C GLY A 88 -3.13 -1.67 14.15
N ILE A 89 -3.80 -1.99 13.04
CA ILE A 89 -3.51 -3.21 12.27
C ILE A 89 -2.15 -3.08 11.58
N ILE A 90 -1.90 -1.93 10.91
CA ILE A 90 -0.64 -1.64 10.22
C ILE A 90 0.53 -1.72 11.21
N LYS A 91 0.40 -1.08 12.37
CA LYS A 91 1.36 -1.16 13.47
C LYS A 91 1.70 -2.60 13.83
N THR A 92 0.68 -3.43 14.06
CA THR A 92 0.88 -4.84 14.45
C THR A 92 1.64 -5.63 13.36
N LEU A 93 1.33 -5.39 12.09
CA LEU A 93 2.03 -6.03 10.98
C LEU A 93 3.51 -5.58 10.89
N ILE A 94 3.80 -4.30 11.15
CA ILE A 94 5.18 -3.78 11.24
C ILE A 94 5.93 -4.47 12.38
N GLU A 95 5.36 -4.55 13.58
CA GLU A 95 5.96 -5.18 14.77
C GLU A 95 6.25 -6.67 14.58
N ARG A 96 5.46 -7.34 13.77
CA ARG A 96 5.65 -8.74 13.38
C ARG A 96 6.67 -8.90 12.24
N GLY A 97 7.09 -7.81 11.59
CA GLY A 97 7.97 -7.81 10.44
C GLY A 97 7.26 -8.28 9.16
N PHE A 98 5.95 -8.13 9.06
CA PHE A 98 5.12 -8.56 7.92
C PHE A 98 4.91 -7.46 6.88
N VAL A 99 5.35 -6.24 7.19
CA VAL A 99 5.42 -5.08 6.30
C VAL A 99 6.80 -4.48 6.43
N ASP A 100 7.48 -4.25 5.30
CA ASP A 100 8.85 -3.75 5.25
C ASP A 100 8.94 -2.31 4.76
N TRP A 101 7.98 -1.83 3.96
CA TRP A 101 7.84 -0.44 3.53
C TRP A 101 6.39 -0.13 3.16
N ILE A 102 6.06 1.16 3.16
CA ILE A 102 4.67 1.62 2.98
C ILE A 102 4.63 2.74 1.96
N VAL A 103 3.59 2.72 1.10
CA VAL A 103 3.21 3.86 0.25
C VAL A 103 1.76 4.23 0.56
N THR A 104 1.53 5.48 0.96
CA THR A 104 0.21 5.88 1.45
C THR A 104 -0.19 7.27 0.97
N THR A 105 -1.36 7.74 1.39
CA THR A 105 -1.83 9.12 1.20
C THR A 105 -1.42 9.99 2.37
N GLY A 106 -1.34 11.30 2.14
CA GLY A 106 -1.14 12.25 3.23
C GLY A 106 -2.27 12.24 4.25
N ALA A 107 -3.50 11.93 3.82
CA ALA A 107 -4.65 11.81 4.71
C ALA A 107 -4.46 10.69 5.76
N ASN A 108 -3.91 9.54 5.34
CA ASN A 108 -3.63 8.46 6.29
C ASN A 108 -2.60 8.84 7.34
N VAL A 109 -1.55 9.56 6.95
CA VAL A 109 -0.52 10.02 7.89
C VAL A 109 -1.08 11.08 8.84
N TYR A 110 -1.83 12.06 8.32
CA TYR A 110 -2.45 13.12 9.10
C TYR A 110 -3.42 12.55 10.13
N HIS A 111 -4.38 11.76 9.72
CA HIS A 111 -5.40 11.24 10.64
C HIS A 111 -4.88 10.16 11.61
N GLU A 112 -3.74 9.55 11.35
CA GLU A 112 -3.09 8.65 12.30
C GLU A 112 -2.62 9.40 13.54
N ASP A 113 -2.14 10.61 13.36
CA ASP A 113 -1.62 11.42 14.47
C ASP A 113 -2.71 11.80 15.48
N HIS A 114 -3.99 11.84 15.10
CA HIS A 114 -5.09 12.03 16.09
C HIS A 114 -4.98 11.03 17.24
N PHE A 115 -4.68 9.76 16.95
CA PHE A 115 -4.59 8.71 17.98
C PHE A 115 -3.33 8.87 18.83
N ALA A 116 -2.20 9.22 18.24
CA ALA A 116 -0.96 9.46 18.97
C ALA A 116 -1.07 10.65 19.95
N TRP A 117 -1.66 11.73 19.50
CA TRP A 117 -1.81 12.94 20.31
C TRP A 117 -3.05 12.89 21.23
N GLY A 118 -3.91 11.88 21.09
CA GLY A 118 -5.12 11.69 21.89
C GLY A 118 -6.21 12.68 21.55
N LEU A 119 -6.26 13.11 20.29
CA LEU A 119 -7.28 13.99 19.76
C LEU A 119 -8.56 13.20 19.46
N PRO A 120 -9.76 13.73 19.75
CA PRO A 120 -10.97 12.93 19.68
C PRO A 120 -11.42 12.62 18.27
N VAL A 121 -11.58 11.32 17.98
CA VAL A 121 -12.24 10.75 16.78
C VAL A 121 -13.42 9.92 17.27
N LYS A 122 -14.61 10.12 16.71
CA LYS A 122 -15.86 9.52 17.21
C LYS A 122 -16.62 8.80 16.09
N GLN A 123 -17.34 7.76 16.47
CA GLN A 123 -18.35 7.17 15.58
C GLN A 123 -19.48 8.17 15.36
N GLY A 124 -19.92 8.28 14.13
CA GLY A 124 -21.01 9.13 13.69
C GLY A 124 -22.05 8.34 12.90
N SER A 125 -22.68 9.00 11.93
CA SER A 125 -23.71 8.42 11.05
C SER A 125 -23.52 8.90 9.62
N PHE A 126 -23.88 8.06 8.65
CA PHE A 126 -24.06 8.49 7.25
C PHE A 126 -25.31 9.34 7.07
N ASP A 127 -26.39 9.01 7.84
CA ASP A 127 -27.67 9.72 7.81
C ASP A 127 -27.61 10.88 8.81
N VAL A 128 -27.10 12.01 8.35
CA VAL A 128 -26.92 13.22 9.16
C VAL A 128 -27.01 14.46 8.25
N ASP A 129 -27.49 15.56 8.79
CA ASP A 129 -27.52 16.86 8.15
C ASP A 129 -26.14 17.53 8.25
N ASP A 130 -25.42 17.62 7.14
CA ASP A 130 -24.10 18.23 7.07
C ASP A 130 -24.10 19.71 7.43
N MET A 131 -25.19 20.44 7.23
CA MET A 131 -25.29 21.86 7.68
C MET A 131 -25.30 21.95 9.19
N LYS A 132 -26.01 21.04 9.86
CA LYS A 132 -25.97 20.98 11.33
C LYS A 132 -24.62 20.59 11.87
N LEU A 133 -23.90 19.68 11.19
CA LEU A 133 -22.53 19.37 11.56
C LEU A 133 -21.64 20.62 11.46
N TYR A 134 -21.72 21.33 10.33
CA TYR A 134 -20.95 22.56 10.11
C TYR A 134 -21.25 23.64 11.15
N GLU A 135 -22.52 23.89 11.47
CA GLU A 135 -22.94 24.86 12.50
C GLU A 135 -22.43 24.49 13.90
N ASN A 136 -22.20 23.21 14.17
CA ASN A 136 -21.65 22.70 15.42
C ASN A 136 -20.15 22.43 15.40
N GLU A 137 -19.44 22.94 14.39
CA GLU A 137 -17.99 22.76 14.22
C GLU A 137 -17.56 21.27 14.22
N ILE A 138 -18.38 20.41 13.60
CA ILE A 138 -18.08 19.00 13.43
C ILE A 138 -17.81 18.74 11.94
N VAL A 139 -16.69 18.06 11.66
CA VAL A 139 -16.33 17.56 10.34
C VAL A 139 -16.57 16.07 10.32
N ARG A 140 -17.08 15.54 9.21
CA ARG A 140 -17.19 14.09 9.05
C ARG A 140 -16.32 13.56 7.91
N ILE A 141 -15.74 12.39 8.16
CA ILE A 141 -15.17 11.53 7.15
C ILE A 141 -16.10 10.32 7.07
N ARG A 142 -17.06 10.35 6.14
CA ARG A 142 -18.15 9.39 6.03
C ARG A 142 -19.00 9.32 7.31
N ASP A 143 -18.88 8.27 8.10
CA ASP A 143 -19.54 8.06 9.39
C ASP A 143 -18.60 8.19 10.60
N VAL A 144 -17.46 8.85 10.41
CA VAL A 144 -16.53 9.22 11.49
C VAL A 144 -16.60 10.73 11.71
N TYR A 145 -16.78 11.15 12.97
CA TYR A 145 -16.89 12.55 13.35
C TYR A 145 -15.63 13.05 14.03
N ILE A 146 -15.20 14.24 13.65
CA ILE A 146 -14.01 14.91 14.12
C ILE A 146 -14.43 16.33 14.50
N LYS A 147 -14.08 16.79 15.69
CA LYS A 147 -14.32 18.18 16.11
C LYS A 147 -13.32 19.11 15.47
N PHE A 148 -13.81 20.22 14.91
CA PHE A 148 -12.98 21.15 14.19
C PHE A 148 -11.88 21.72 15.09
N LYS A 149 -12.23 22.34 16.22
CA LYS A 149 -11.24 22.97 17.13
C LYS A 149 -10.43 21.95 17.91
N GLU A 150 -11.10 20.96 18.53
CA GLU A 150 -10.48 20.05 19.48
C GLU A 150 -9.58 19.00 18.79
N THR A 151 -9.75 18.79 17.49
CA THR A 151 -8.98 17.81 16.74
C THR A 151 -8.21 18.43 15.58
N LEU A 152 -8.89 19.04 14.60
CA LEU A 152 -8.19 19.54 13.40
C LEU A 152 -7.30 20.75 13.70
N GLU A 153 -7.84 21.83 14.28
CA GLU A 153 -7.02 23.01 14.62
C GLU A 153 -5.92 22.66 15.63
N ALA A 154 -6.22 21.80 16.62
CA ALA A 154 -5.23 21.36 17.59
C ALA A 154 -4.07 20.60 16.91
N GLU A 155 -4.36 19.71 15.97
CA GLU A 155 -3.33 18.99 15.22
C GLU A 155 -2.58 19.93 14.26
N ASP A 156 -3.28 20.80 13.55
CA ASP A 156 -2.64 21.77 12.67
C ASP A 156 -1.62 22.64 13.40
N MET A 157 -1.94 23.08 14.62
CA MET A 157 -0.99 23.80 15.47
C MET A 157 0.23 22.96 15.87
N LEU A 158 0.02 21.67 16.19
CA LEU A 158 1.11 20.74 16.50
C LEU A 158 2.02 20.54 15.28
N ILE A 159 1.44 20.29 14.11
CA ILE A 159 2.17 20.10 12.85
C ILE A 159 2.94 21.37 12.48
N GLN A 160 2.31 22.55 12.56
CA GLN A 160 3.00 23.81 12.28
C GLN A 160 4.16 24.05 13.25
N LYS A 161 4.02 23.70 14.52
CA LYS A 161 5.12 23.78 15.47
C LYS A 161 6.26 22.82 15.09
N MET A 162 5.95 21.55 14.78
CA MET A 162 6.94 20.58 14.33
C MET A 162 7.70 21.08 13.10
N PHE A 163 7.00 21.56 12.08
CA PHE A 163 7.65 22.10 10.87
C PHE A 163 8.49 23.35 11.14
N GLY A 164 8.09 24.19 12.07
CA GLY A 164 8.82 25.40 12.42
C GLY A 164 10.16 25.11 13.11
N GLU A 165 10.18 24.14 14.02
CA GLU A 165 11.29 23.88 14.94
C GLU A 165 12.19 22.73 14.51
N ASP A 166 11.61 21.64 14.01
CA ASP A 166 12.29 20.34 13.92
C ASP A 166 12.70 19.96 12.48
N PHE A 167 12.17 20.63 11.44
CA PHE A 167 12.42 20.22 10.05
C PHE A 167 13.57 20.99 9.39
N PRO A 168 14.46 20.29 8.65
CA PRO A 168 15.64 20.88 8.03
C PRO A 168 15.29 21.76 6.81
N ASP A 169 16.18 22.71 6.51
CA ASP A 169 16.10 23.53 5.29
C ASP A 169 16.66 22.81 4.04
N THR A 170 17.27 21.63 4.20
CA THR A 170 17.76 20.80 3.10
C THR A 170 16.63 20.03 2.44
N PRO A 171 16.77 19.65 1.13
CA PRO A 171 15.81 18.78 0.48
C PRO A 171 15.65 17.44 1.22
N PHE A 172 14.40 16.97 1.36
CA PHE A 172 14.07 15.71 2.01
C PHE A 172 12.96 14.96 1.28
N THR A 173 12.91 13.65 1.45
CA THR A 173 11.86 12.79 0.91
C THR A 173 10.68 12.69 1.87
N THR A 174 9.53 12.19 1.41
CA THR A 174 8.41 11.94 2.32
C THR A 174 8.71 10.77 3.28
N ALA A 175 9.64 9.88 2.94
CA ALA A 175 10.12 8.86 3.87
C ALA A 175 10.92 9.48 5.02
N GLU A 176 11.79 10.45 4.75
CA GLU A 176 12.49 11.22 5.76
C GLU A 176 11.51 12.06 6.59
N PHE A 177 10.51 12.66 5.94
CA PHE A 177 9.43 13.39 6.59
C PHE A 177 8.68 12.52 7.61
N CYS A 178 8.17 11.34 7.19
CA CYS A 178 7.45 10.43 8.08
C CYS A 178 8.35 9.89 9.20
N ASN A 179 9.64 9.64 8.91
CA ASN A 179 10.59 9.22 9.93
C ASN A 179 10.78 10.29 11.02
N MET A 180 10.88 11.57 10.63
CA MET A 180 10.97 12.68 11.57
C MET A 180 9.67 12.85 12.36
N MET A 181 8.50 12.78 11.71
CA MET A 181 7.21 12.79 12.42
C MET A 181 7.15 11.67 13.45
N GLY A 182 7.51 10.44 13.08
CA GLY A 182 7.53 9.30 13.98
C GLY A 182 8.47 9.49 15.18
N LYS A 183 9.64 10.09 14.97
CA LYS A 183 10.58 10.46 16.04
C LYS A 183 9.95 11.46 17.00
N ILE A 184 9.38 12.55 16.47
CA ILE A 184 8.76 13.60 17.27
C ILE A 184 7.55 13.06 18.05
N SER A 185 6.70 12.25 17.39
CA SER A 185 5.56 11.61 18.06
C SER A 185 6.02 10.66 19.16
N LYS A 186 7.11 9.90 18.96
CA LYS A 186 7.69 9.05 20.01
C LYS A 186 8.12 9.84 21.23
N GLU A 187 8.70 11.03 21.05
CA GLU A 187 9.27 11.85 22.12
C GLU A 187 8.22 12.73 22.81
N LYS A 188 7.23 13.21 22.07
CA LYS A 188 6.34 14.30 22.52
C LYS A 188 4.84 13.95 22.57
N ALA A 189 4.39 12.90 21.86
CA ALA A 189 2.99 12.55 21.81
C ALA A 189 2.49 11.92 23.10
N LYS A 190 1.19 12.05 23.38
CA LYS A 190 0.55 11.52 24.59
C LYS A 190 0.48 9.99 24.61
N TYR A 191 0.27 9.38 23.43
CA TYR A 191 0.12 7.93 23.23
C TYR A 191 0.92 7.48 22.00
N PRO A 192 2.27 7.59 22.03
CA PRO A 192 3.10 7.26 20.87
C PRO A 192 2.90 5.83 20.36
N GLU A 193 2.54 4.92 21.26
CA GLU A 193 2.25 3.53 20.95
C GLU A 193 0.99 3.33 20.10
N LYS A 194 0.15 4.36 19.92
CA LYS A 194 -1.07 4.30 19.10
C LYS A 194 -0.86 4.73 17.65
N SER A 195 0.39 5.02 17.22
CA SER A 195 0.69 5.44 15.85
C SER A 195 1.54 4.41 15.11
N PHE A 196 1.10 4.04 13.89
CA PHE A 196 1.93 3.25 13.01
C PHE A 196 3.14 4.06 12.48
N ILE A 197 3.05 5.39 12.42
CA ILE A 197 4.17 6.27 12.02
C ILE A 197 5.28 6.21 13.06
N THR A 198 4.93 6.28 14.36
CA THR A 198 5.90 6.06 15.45
C THR A 198 6.53 4.67 15.37
N THR A 199 5.70 3.65 15.12
CA THR A 199 6.19 2.27 14.99
C THR A 199 7.08 2.11 13.76
N ALA A 200 6.74 2.74 12.63
CA ALA A 200 7.58 2.74 11.42
C ALA A 200 8.96 3.35 11.71
N TYR A 201 9.02 4.45 12.47
CA TYR A 201 10.30 5.02 12.94
C TYR A 201 11.09 4.02 13.78
N GLU A 202 10.47 3.37 14.78
CA GLU A 202 11.14 2.42 15.67
C GLU A 202 11.68 1.17 14.97
N TYR A 203 10.97 0.73 13.93
CA TYR A 203 11.33 -0.46 13.16
C TYR A 203 12.08 -0.15 11.86
N ASP A 204 12.40 1.11 11.60
CA ASP A 204 13.08 1.60 10.38
C ASP A 204 12.33 1.16 9.10
N VAL A 205 11.02 1.30 9.10
CA VAL A 205 10.14 1.07 7.94
C VAL A 205 9.93 2.39 7.21
N PRO A 206 10.40 2.56 5.96
CA PRO A 206 10.15 3.80 5.22
C PRO A 206 8.69 3.91 4.83
N VAL A 207 8.11 5.10 5.04
CA VAL A 207 6.72 5.45 4.69
C VAL A 207 6.73 6.58 3.68
N TYR A 208 6.31 6.31 2.44
CA TYR A 208 6.23 7.30 1.37
C TYR A 208 4.82 7.83 1.22
N ILE A 209 4.69 9.15 1.04
CA ILE A 209 3.40 9.81 0.80
C ILE A 209 3.29 10.19 -0.67
N SER A 210 2.57 9.37 -1.44
CA SER A 210 2.44 9.56 -2.89
C SER A 210 1.64 10.82 -3.31
N THR A 211 0.82 11.37 -2.41
CA THR A 211 -0.08 12.51 -2.67
C THR A 211 -0.10 13.50 -1.51
N ILE A 212 1.07 13.93 -1.05
CA ILE A 212 1.16 14.82 0.13
C ILE A 212 0.39 16.13 -0.05
N LYS A 213 0.40 16.71 -1.26
CA LYS A 213 -0.28 17.98 -1.54
C LYS A 213 -1.81 17.91 -1.38
N ASP A 214 -2.39 16.72 -1.46
CA ASP A 214 -3.81 16.46 -1.23
C ASP A 214 -4.05 16.01 0.22
N SER A 215 -3.56 16.83 1.17
CA SER A 215 -3.74 16.57 2.60
C SER A 215 -3.46 17.79 3.45
N SER A 216 -3.98 17.81 4.68
CA SER A 216 -3.72 18.87 5.67
C SER A 216 -2.24 19.02 6.00
N LEU A 217 -1.42 18.00 5.81
CA LEU A 217 0.04 18.13 5.95
C LEU A 217 0.60 19.23 5.03
N ALA A 218 0.22 19.20 3.74
CA ALA A 218 0.69 20.20 2.78
C ALA A 218 0.05 21.57 3.02
N LEU A 219 -1.20 21.65 3.50
CA LEU A 219 -1.82 22.90 3.89
C LEU A 219 -1.02 23.59 5.01
N ASN A 220 -0.56 22.82 5.99
CA ASN A 220 0.30 23.33 7.08
C ASN A 220 1.69 23.74 6.58
N LEU A 221 2.30 23.02 5.63
CA LEU A 221 3.53 23.45 4.96
C LEU A 221 3.34 24.80 4.23
N ALA A 222 2.18 25.02 3.61
CA ALA A 222 1.86 26.27 2.93
C ALA A 222 1.85 27.48 3.88
N VAL A 223 1.41 27.33 5.13
CA VAL A 223 1.49 28.39 6.15
C VAL A 223 2.94 28.80 6.39
N HIS A 224 3.86 27.86 6.49
CA HIS A 224 5.29 28.16 6.64
C HIS A 224 5.88 28.85 5.41
N ARG A 225 5.38 28.52 4.21
CA ARG A 225 5.77 29.21 2.98
C ARG A 225 5.40 30.70 3.03
N LEU A 226 4.22 31.04 3.57
CA LEU A 226 3.83 32.43 3.79
C LEU A 226 4.75 33.15 4.79
N LYS A 227 5.33 32.42 5.75
CA LYS A 227 6.32 32.93 6.71
C LYS A 227 7.74 32.98 6.13
N GLY A 228 7.94 32.70 4.84
CA GLY A 228 9.23 32.75 4.14
C GLY A 228 10.06 31.47 4.18
N LYS A 229 9.62 30.41 4.88
CA LYS A 229 10.34 29.10 4.92
C LYS A 229 10.05 28.31 3.66
N ILE A 230 11.07 27.69 3.07
CA ILE A 230 10.95 26.86 1.86
C ILE A 230 11.27 25.43 2.23
N TYR A 231 10.30 24.53 2.00
CA TYR A 231 10.51 23.08 2.10
C TYR A 231 10.68 22.50 0.70
N ASN A 232 11.77 21.80 0.49
CA ASN A 232 12.09 21.14 -0.76
C ASN A 232 11.85 19.64 -0.63
N LEU A 233 10.68 19.16 -1.08
CA LEU A 233 10.37 17.73 -1.15
C LEU A 233 10.99 17.13 -2.42
N ASP A 234 11.88 16.14 -2.26
CA ASP A 234 12.58 15.47 -3.36
C ASP A 234 11.85 14.22 -3.81
N PHE A 235 10.74 14.40 -4.53
CA PHE A 235 9.96 13.30 -5.11
C PHE A 235 10.72 12.49 -6.15
N VAL A 236 11.72 13.09 -6.81
CA VAL A 236 12.52 12.39 -7.82
C VAL A 236 13.46 11.39 -7.14
N ARG A 237 14.04 11.76 -6.01
CA ARG A 237 14.83 10.84 -5.17
C ARG A 237 13.98 9.67 -4.66
N GLU A 238 12.73 9.91 -4.26
CA GLU A 238 11.81 8.86 -3.81
C GLU A 238 11.57 7.77 -4.86
N ILE A 239 11.44 8.15 -6.14
CA ILE A 239 11.27 7.19 -7.23
C ILE A 239 12.46 6.22 -7.30
N ILE A 240 13.67 6.75 -7.12
CA ILE A 240 14.90 5.92 -7.16
C ILE A 240 15.02 5.09 -5.87
N GLU A 241 14.69 5.63 -4.70
CA GLU A 241 14.70 4.90 -3.43
C GLU A 241 13.76 3.69 -3.47
N GLN A 242 12.51 3.89 -3.91
CA GLN A 242 11.54 2.80 -4.04
C GLN A 242 11.99 1.74 -5.06
N ALA A 243 12.53 2.16 -6.21
CA ALA A 243 13.10 1.24 -7.19
C ALA A 243 14.32 0.49 -6.62
N ALA A 244 15.14 1.14 -5.80
CA ALA A 244 16.30 0.53 -5.17
C ALA A 244 15.90 -0.51 -4.11
N ILE A 245 14.78 -0.33 -3.40
CA ILE A 245 14.20 -1.35 -2.51
C ILE A 245 13.85 -2.60 -3.32
N LEU A 246 13.11 -2.46 -4.43
CA LEU A 246 12.78 -3.59 -5.30
C LEU A 246 14.04 -4.27 -5.84
N TYR A 247 14.97 -3.48 -6.38
CA TYR A 247 16.25 -3.96 -6.93
C TYR A 247 17.12 -4.71 -5.91
N GLY A 248 17.05 -4.30 -4.65
CA GLY A 248 17.78 -4.95 -3.55
C GLY A 248 17.11 -6.20 -3.00
N SER A 249 15.86 -6.46 -3.37
CA SER A 249 15.05 -7.57 -2.85
C SER A 249 15.34 -8.87 -3.59
N LYS A 250 15.44 -9.98 -2.87
CA LYS A 250 15.52 -11.34 -3.48
C LYS A 250 14.16 -11.80 -3.98
N LYS A 251 13.15 -11.52 -3.21
CA LYS A 251 11.73 -11.66 -3.53
C LYS A 251 10.98 -10.44 -3.04
N SER A 252 9.92 -10.07 -3.73
CA SER A 252 9.15 -8.88 -3.45
C SER A 252 7.66 -9.14 -3.50
N GLY A 253 6.89 -8.36 -2.75
CA GLY A 253 5.46 -8.43 -2.81
C GLY A 253 4.79 -7.13 -2.42
N ILE A 254 3.57 -6.93 -2.93
CA ILE A 254 2.74 -5.78 -2.57
C ILE A 254 1.39 -6.28 -2.05
N LEU A 255 0.94 -5.73 -0.93
CA LEU A 255 -0.43 -5.78 -0.45
C LEU A 255 -1.08 -4.41 -0.66
N GLU A 256 -2.11 -4.33 -1.49
CA GLU A 256 -2.74 -3.09 -1.91
C GLU A 256 -4.14 -2.96 -1.31
N LEU A 257 -4.31 -1.95 -0.44
CA LEU A 257 -5.61 -1.58 0.11
C LEU A 257 -6.21 -0.45 -0.71
N GLY A 258 -7.28 -0.76 -1.47
CA GLY A 258 -7.83 0.11 -2.49
C GLY A 258 -7.00 0.08 -3.78
N GLY A 259 -6.52 1.25 -4.20
CA GLY A 259 -5.74 1.38 -5.44
C GLY A 259 -5.16 2.78 -5.57
N GLY A 260 -5.58 3.53 -6.60
CA GLY A 260 -5.20 4.91 -6.81
C GLY A 260 -3.69 5.15 -6.93
N VAL A 261 -3.25 6.31 -6.48
CA VAL A 261 -1.84 6.74 -6.60
C VAL A 261 -0.90 5.90 -5.74
N PRO A 262 -1.20 5.54 -4.47
CA PRO A 262 -0.29 4.71 -3.68
C PRO A 262 0.06 3.37 -4.34
N LYS A 263 -0.96 2.63 -4.83
CA LYS A 263 -0.77 1.41 -5.61
C LYS A 263 0.14 1.65 -6.80
N ASN A 264 -0.21 2.65 -7.63
CA ASN A 264 0.52 2.89 -8.88
C ASN A 264 1.96 3.33 -8.61
N THR A 265 2.20 4.16 -7.60
CA THR A 265 3.54 4.61 -7.21
C THR A 265 4.43 3.42 -6.83
N ALA A 266 3.94 2.53 -5.98
CA ALA A 266 4.69 1.32 -5.60
C ALA A 266 4.95 0.40 -6.80
N GLN A 267 3.98 0.23 -7.69
CA GLN A 267 4.11 -0.61 -8.89
C GLN A 267 5.02 0.00 -9.97
N GLN A 268 5.20 1.34 -10.00
CA GLN A 268 6.10 2.01 -10.97
C GLN A 268 7.58 1.67 -10.75
N THR A 269 7.92 1.04 -9.64
CA THR A 269 9.28 0.53 -9.39
C THR A 269 9.73 -0.48 -10.46
N GLY A 270 8.82 -1.32 -10.96
CA GLY A 270 9.08 -2.25 -12.07
C GLY A 270 9.45 -1.52 -13.36
N PRO A 271 8.55 -0.69 -13.95
CA PRO A 271 8.87 0.14 -15.11
C PRO A 271 10.11 1.03 -14.94
N MET A 272 10.36 1.54 -13.72
CA MET A 272 11.59 2.30 -13.47
C MET A 272 12.84 1.45 -13.71
N LEU A 273 12.86 0.21 -13.23
CA LEU A 273 13.99 -0.69 -13.42
C LEU A 273 14.10 -1.16 -14.88
N ASP A 274 13.00 -1.65 -15.48
CA ASP A 274 13.02 -2.28 -16.80
C ASP A 274 13.05 -1.28 -17.94
N GLN A 275 12.10 -0.35 -17.95
CA GLN A 275 11.91 0.58 -19.08
C GLN A 275 12.92 1.73 -19.04
N ILE A 276 13.09 2.35 -17.87
CA ILE A 276 13.90 3.57 -17.74
C ILE A 276 15.37 3.23 -17.53
N LEU A 277 15.69 2.36 -16.58
CA LEU A 277 17.06 1.96 -16.28
C LEU A 277 17.56 0.78 -17.15
N ARG A 278 16.66 0.10 -17.88
CA ARG A 278 16.94 -1.02 -18.81
C ARG A 278 17.72 -2.16 -18.13
N ARG A 279 17.21 -2.57 -16.95
CA ARG A 279 17.88 -3.57 -16.14
C ARG A 279 17.35 -4.99 -16.33
N ASN A 280 16.13 -5.16 -16.86
CA ASN A 280 15.41 -6.43 -16.96
C ASN A 280 15.24 -7.14 -15.60
N ASP A 281 15.13 -6.38 -14.52
CA ASP A 281 15.00 -6.94 -13.16
C ASP A 281 13.53 -7.21 -12.79
N GLY A 282 12.59 -6.99 -13.74
CA GLY A 282 11.17 -7.31 -13.60
C GLY A 282 10.40 -6.49 -12.58
N GLY A 283 9.10 -6.79 -12.45
CA GLY A 283 8.22 -6.22 -11.44
C GLY A 283 8.18 -7.05 -10.15
N GLN A 284 7.08 -6.91 -9.41
CA GLN A 284 6.86 -7.63 -8.16
C GLN A 284 6.62 -9.12 -8.38
N ASP A 285 7.14 -10.00 -7.50
CA ASP A 285 6.88 -11.44 -7.54
C ASP A 285 5.45 -11.76 -7.10
N TYR A 286 4.92 -11.00 -6.12
CA TYR A 286 3.60 -11.20 -5.54
C TYR A 286 2.84 -9.89 -5.45
N VAL A 287 1.55 -9.91 -5.81
CA VAL A 287 0.65 -8.76 -5.66
C VAL A 287 -0.72 -9.21 -5.19
N ILE A 288 -1.19 -8.64 -4.10
CA ILE A 288 -2.55 -8.81 -3.59
C ILE A 288 -3.22 -7.43 -3.63
N GLN A 289 -4.36 -7.32 -4.30
CA GLN A 289 -5.17 -6.11 -4.26
C GLN A 289 -6.53 -6.38 -3.65
N ILE A 290 -6.94 -5.56 -2.69
CA ILE A 290 -8.30 -5.52 -2.14
C ILE A 290 -8.93 -4.21 -2.59
N THR A 291 -9.97 -4.28 -3.43
CA THR A 291 -10.62 -3.09 -4.01
C THR A 291 -12.07 -3.37 -4.36
N ASP A 292 -12.93 -2.37 -4.25
CA ASP A 292 -14.31 -2.37 -4.74
C ASP A 292 -14.44 -1.72 -6.13
N ALA A 293 -13.35 -1.19 -6.69
CA ALA A 293 -13.34 -0.51 -7.97
C ALA A 293 -13.52 -1.48 -9.14
N ARG A 294 -14.45 -1.16 -10.02
CA ARG A 294 -14.73 -1.93 -11.23
C ARG A 294 -13.58 -1.79 -12.24
N PRO A 295 -13.18 -2.88 -12.94
CA PRO A 295 -12.08 -2.85 -13.91
C PRO A 295 -12.41 -2.13 -15.22
N ASP A 296 -13.68 -1.91 -15.52
CA ASP A 296 -14.17 -1.26 -16.75
C ASP A 296 -14.31 0.27 -16.62
N THR A 297 -13.78 0.88 -15.53
CA THR A 297 -13.74 2.32 -15.33
C THR A 297 -12.32 2.86 -15.47
N GLY A 298 -12.19 4.16 -15.84
CA GLY A 298 -10.89 4.79 -16.08
C GLY A 298 -10.06 5.11 -14.82
N GLY A 299 -10.54 4.79 -13.62
CA GLY A 299 -9.83 5.04 -12.37
C GLY A 299 -8.67 4.07 -12.14
N LEU A 300 -7.55 4.55 -11.61
CA LEU A 300 -6.37 3.73 -11.29
C LEU A 300 -6.67 2.54 -10.36
N SER A 301 -7.66 2.67 -9.47
CA SER A 301 -8.05 1.59 -8.55
C SER A 301 -8.61 0.37 -9.28
N GLY A 302 -9.27 0.57 -10.45
CA GLY A 302 -9.82 -0.48 -11.29
C GLY A 302 -8.81 -1.13 -12.24
N ALA A 303 -7.63 -0.54 -12.47
CA ALA A 303 -6.60 -1.15 -13.32
C ALA A 303 -6.22 -2.53 -12.77
N THR A 304 -6.36 -3.57 -13.59
CA THR A 304 -6.18 -4.96 -13.15
C THR A 304 -4.69 -5.32 -12.98
N LEU A 305 -4.41 -6.32 -12.18
CA LEU A 305 -3.05 -6.84 -12.03
C LEU A 305 -2.52 -7.44 -13.35
N GLN A 306 -3.41 -8.03 -14.16
CA GLN A 306 -3.08 -8.53 -15.51
C GLN A 306 -2.64 -7.39 -16.43
N GLU A 307 -3.34 -6.26 -16.40
CA GLU A 307 -2.88 -5.03 -17.09
C GLU A 307 -1.51 -4.61 -16.57
N GLY A 308 -1.28 -4.65 -15.26
CA GLY A 308 0.03 -4.38 -14.64
C GLY A 308 1.15 -5.26 -15.18
N LYS A 309 0.88 -6.52 -15.55
CA LYS A 309 1.86 -7.40 -16.20
C LYS A 309 2.31 -6.86 -17.55
N SER A 310 1.40 -6.29 -18.35
CA SER A 310 1.75 -5.71 -19.65
C SER A 310 2.69 -4.50 -19.53
N TRP A 311 2.73 -3.88 -18.36
CA TRP A 311 3.63 -2.76 -18.03
C TRP A 311 4.93 -3.18 -17.32
N GLY A 312 5.18 -4.47 -17.13
CA GLY A 312 6.33 -4.94 -16.36
C GLY A 312 6.24 -4.69 -14.84
N LYS A 313 5.04 -4.43 -14.32
CA LYS A 313 4.82 -4.17 -12.89
C LYS A 313 4.81 -5.43 -12.03
N VAL A 314 4.51 -6.59 -12.62
CA VAL A 314 4.40 -7.90 -11.98
C VAL A 314 5.13 -8.96 -12.80
N GLN A 315 5.86 -9.87 -12.16
CA GLN A 315 6.63 -10.91 -12.85
C GLN A 315 5.78 -12.11 -13.29
N ASP A 316 5.07 -12.76 -12.36
CA ASP A 316 4.28 -13.97 -12.63
C ASP A 316 2.78 -13.69 -12.56
N ALA A 317 2.13 -13.82 -13.73
CA ALA A 317 0.68 -13.62 -13.86
C ALA A 317 -0.17 -14.80 -13.35
N HIS A 318 0.41 -15.99 -13.15
CA HIS A 318 -0.40 -17.19 -12.91
C HIS A 318 -0.51 -17.59 -11.43
N HIS A 319 0.52 -17.32 -10.61
CA HIS A 319 0.58 -17.81 -9.23
C HIS A 319 0.91 -16.74 -8.19
N GLY A 320 1.18 -15.51 -8.62
CA GLY A 320 1.64 -14.39 -7.77
C GLY A 320 0.66 -13.22 -7.69
N MET A 321 -0.53 -13.26 -8.31
CA MET A 321 -1.46 -12.15 -8.36
C MET A 321 -2.86 -12.54 -7.94
N ILE A 322 -3.44 -11.81 -6.98
CA ILE A 322 -4.83 -12.00 -6.55
C ILE A 322 -5.50 -10.65 -6.36
N THR A 323 -6.66 -10.47 -6.98
CA THR A 323 -7.55 -9.33 -6.73
C THR A 323 -8.78 -9.81 -5.98
N VAL A 324 -9.04 -9.20 -4.83
CA VAL A 324 -10.26 -9.40 -4.02
C VAL A 324 -11.17 -8.21 -4.23
N TYR A 325 -12.30 -8.41 -4.88
CA TYR A 325 -13.32 -7.37 -5.04
C TYR A 325 -14.18 -7.29 -3.78
N ALA A 326 -13.71 -6.49 -2.83
CA ALA A 326 -14.36 -6.29 -1.54
C ALA A 326 -13.95 -4.94 -0.95
N ASP A 327 -14.75 -4.44 0.01
CA ASP A 327 -14.35 -3.31 0.85
C ASP A 327 -13.15 -3.71 1.71
N ALA A 328 -12.10 -2.89 1.64
CA ALA A 328 -10.86 -3.15 2.37
C ALA A 328 -11.06 -3.07 3.89
N THR A 329 -12.05 -2.32 4.38
CA THR A 329 -12.33 -2.23 5.82
C THR A 329 -12.89 -3.53 6.39
N ILE A 330 -13.43 -4.41 5.55
CA ILE A 330 -13.91 -5.74 5.91
C ILE A 330 -12.84 -6.81 5.66
N ALA A 331 -12.25 -6.81 4.47
CA ALA A 331 -11.37 -7.89 4.03
C ALA A 331 -9.96 -7.81 4.66
N PHE A 332 -9.40 -6.61 4.87
CA PHE A 332 -8.04 -6.46 5.41
C PHE A 332 -7.89 -6.98 6.85
N PRO A 333 -8.80 -6.71 7.81
CA PRO A 333 -8.71 -7.29 9.15
C PRO A 333 -8.70 -8.83 9.15
N ILE A 334 -9.49 -9.46 8.28
CA ILE A 334 -9.55 -10.93 8.14
C ILE A 334 -8.20 -11.46 7.65
N LEU A 335 -7.67 -10.86 6.58
CA LEU A 335 -6.37 -11.24 6.02
C LEU A 335 -5.23 -11.01 7.02
N ALA A 336 -5.23 -9.87 7.71
CA ALA A 336 -4.22 -9.54 8.71
C ALA A 336 -4.27 -10.53 9.89
N LEU A 337 -5.45 -10.81 10.43
CA LEU A 337 -5.62 -11.74 11.55
C LEU A 337 -5.15 -13.15 11.16
N TYR A 338 -5.47 -13.61 9.94
CA TYR A 338 -4.99 -14.90 9.45
C TYR A 338 -3.47 -15.03 9.50
N VAL A 339 -2.74 -14.06 8.96
CA VAL A 339 -1.26 -14.14 8.98
C VAL A 339 -0.68 -13.94 10.38
N LEU A 340 -1.32 -13.15 11.24
CA LEU A 340 -0.91 -12.98 12.63
C LEU A 340 -1.04 -14.27 13.43
N SER A 341 -2.05 -15.09 13.14
CA SER A 341 -2.27 -16.38 13.78
C SER A 341 -1.35 -17.48 13.25
N ASN A 342 -1.11 -17.48 11.91
CA ASN A 342 -0.42 -18.57 11.22
C ASN A 342 1.09 -18.37 11.04
N GLN A 343 1.57 -17.13 11.10
CA GLN A 343 2.97 -16.84 10.78
C GLN A 343 3.77 -16.46 12.04
N LYS A 344 4.97 -17.00 12.14
CA LYS A 344 5.90 -16.59 13.18
C LYS A 344 6.42 -15.18 12.90
N LYS A 345 6.65 -14.40 13.95
CA LYS A 345 7.34 -13.11 13.86
C LYS A 345 8.66 -13.30 13.11
N ARG A 346 8.90 -12.47 12.08
CA ARG A 346 10.20 -12.46 11.41
C ARG A 346 11.02 -11.23 11.82
N LYS A 347 12.31 -11.29 11.56
CA LYS A 347 13.22 -10.18 11.84
C LYS A 347 12.88 -9.01 10.90
N PRO A 348 12.66 -7.79 11.42
CA PRO A 348 12.43 -6.61 10.59
C PRO A 348 13.60 -6.33 9.67
N LYS A 349 13.33 -5.99 8.40
CA LYS A 349 14.37 -5.68 7.40
C LYS A 349 15.03 -4.32 7.64
N ARG A 350 14.38 -3.40 8.37
CA ARG A 350 14.92 -2.07 8.72
C ARG A 350 15.40 -1.30 7.49
N LEU A 351 14.55 -1.22 6.48
CA LEU A 351 14.91 -0.68 5.16
C LEU A 351 15.27 0.80 5.21
N TYR A 352 14.66 1.60 6.10
CA TYR A 352 14.95 3.03 6.19
C TYR A 352 16.46 3.30 6.39
N ARG A 353 17.11 2.56 7.27
CA ARG A 353 18.57 2.67 7.49
C ARG A 353 19.41 2.19 6.30
N GLN A 354 18.82 1.52 5.35
CA GLN A 354 19.52 0.93 4.20
C GLN A 354 19.27 1.72 2.91
N LEU A 355 18.40 2.75 2.92
CA LEU A 355 18.00 3.48 1.71
C LEU A 355 19.20 4.02 0.94
N ASP A 356 20.11 4.72 1.60
CA ASP A 356 21.31 5.27 0.95
C ASP A 356 22.17 4.18 0.31
N LYS A 357 22.40 3.06 1.02
CA LYS A 357 23.17 1.93 0.50
C LYS A 357 22.49 1.26 -0.70
N LEU A 358 21.17 1.10 -0.65
CA LEU A 358 20.39 0.53 -1.76
C LEU A 358 20.40 1.48 -2.96
N TYR A 359 20.24 2.77 -2.73
CA TYR A 359 20.33 3.81 -3.73
C TYR A 359 21.70 3.82 -4.42
N GLU A 360 22.78 3.83 -3.63
CA GLU A 360 24.14 3.79 -4.14
C GLU A 360 24.41 2.52 -4.96
N LYS A 361 23.95 1.37 -4.49
CA LYS A 361 24.07 0.10 -5.22
C LYS A 361 23.41 0.19 -6.60
N LEU A 362 22.14 0.63 -6.65
CA LEU A 362 21.42 0.79 -7.92
C LEU A 362 22.12 1.79 -8.84
N SER A 363 22.53 2.95 -8.30
CA SER A 363 23.24 4.00 -9.04
C SER A 363 24.57 3.50 -9.61
N ASN A 364 25.36 2.82 -8.80
CA ASN A 364 26.67 2.28 -9.23
C ASN A 364 26.48 1.24 -10.33
N ASP A 365 25.50 0.35 -10.18
CA ASP A 365 25.23 -0.68 -11.17
C ASP A 365 24.67 -0.08 -12.48
N TYR A 366 23.88 1.00 -12.42
CA TYR A 366 23.46 1.76 -13.59
C TYR A 366 24.65 2.32 -14.39
N PHE A 367 25.66 2.89 -13.70
CA PHE A 367 26.84 3.48 -14.33
C PHE A 367 27.92 2.46 -14.73
N LYS A 368 27.79 1.17 -14.39
CA LYS A 368 28.65 0.12 -14.94
C LYS A 368 28.44 -0.06 -16.45
N ASN A 369 27.26 0.24 -16.97
CA ASN A 369 27.00 0.25 -18.40
C ASN A 369 27.77 1.40 -19.07
N PRO A 370 28.66 1.13 -20.06
CA PRO A 370 29.46 2.16 -20.73
C PRO A 370 28.62 3.29 -21.36
N ALA A 371 27.44 2.96 -21.90
CA ALA A 371 26.52 3.93 -22.49
C ALA A 371 26.00 4.96 -21.47
N ASN A 372 25.93 4.59 -20.19
CA ASN A 372 25.46 5.45 -19.10
C ASN A 372 26.62 6.19 -18.44
N LYS A 373 27.84 5.63 -18.48
CA LYS A 373 29.04 6.20 -17.86
C LYS A 373 29.41 7.58 -18.43
N ALA A 374 29.27 7.75 -19.74
CA ALA A 374 29.55 9.02 -20.44
C ALA A 374 28.56 10.14 -20.07
N ARG A 375 27.40 9.79 -19.49
CA ARG A 375 26.31 10.73 -19.14
C ARG A 375 26.33 11.17 -17.69
N ARG A 376 27.31 10.73 -16.90
CA ARG A 376 27.41 11.13 -15.51
C ARG A 376 27.68 12.63 -15.40
N LEU A 377 26.68 13.39 -14.92
CA LEU A 377 26.88 14.82 -14.67
C LEU A 377 28.01 15.02 -13.66
N LYS A 378 28.96 15.90 -13.98
CA LYS A 378 29.98 16.29 -13.00
C LYS A 378 29.25 16.88 -11.79
N LYS A 379 29.51 16.37 -10.60
CA LYS A 379 29.08 17.06 -9.38
C LYS A 379 29.66 18.49 -9.46
N LYS A 380 28.80 19.48 -9.48
CA LYS A 380 29.24 20.85 -9.22
C LYS A 380 29.65 20.89 -7.76
N ASN A 381 30.94 21.12 -7.50
CA ASN A 381 31.44 21.43 -6.19
C ASN A 381 30.83 22.72 -5.66
#